data_e175181d06e1966d19cca4df6a69bf0d
#
_entry.id   e175181d06e1966d19cca4df6a69bf0d
#
_cell.length_a   1.000
_cell.length_b   1.000
_cell.length_c   1.000
_cell.angle_alpha   90.00
_cell.angle_beta   90.00
_cell.angle_gamma   90.00
#
_symmetry.space_group_name_H-M   'P 1'
#
loop_
_entity.id
_entity.type
_entity.pdbx_description
1 polymer ?
#
loop_
_entity_poly.entity_id
_entity_poly.type
_entity_poly.pdbx_seq_one_letter_code
_entity_poly.pdbx_strand_id
1 'polypeptide(L)'
;MEDYIINTINDDIVIYDEIDNICKFACKKLNLENPIFNVIIVDNKRIQEINKEYRNKDAITDVISFAFEESDNIKYDGIRFLGEIYISYERCIEQANEYGHSIERELSYLTIHGLLHLLGYDHMNEEDKKVMREKEEDILNEYGISR
;
A
#
# COMPACT_ATOMS: atom_id res chain seq x y z
N MET A 1 -17.37 -6.40 -7.16
CA MET A 1 -17.62 -5.30 -6.21
C MET A 1 -16.34 -4.91 -5.51
N GLU A 2 -16.06 -3.64 -5.45
CA GLU A 2 -14.84 -3.16 -4.85
C GLU A 2 -15.06 -2.87 -3.37
N ASP A 3 -14.25 -3.49 -2.54
CA ASP A 3 -14.43 -3.42 -1.11
C ASP A 3 -13.26 -2.77 -0.38
N TYR A 4 -12.57 -1.86 -1.07
CA TYR A 4 -11.54 -1.07 -0.45
C TYR A 4 -11.99 0.40 -0.35
N ILE A 5 -11.53 1.06 0.69
CA ILE A 5 -11.86 2.47 0.95
C ILE A 5 -10.57 3.28 0.81
N ILE A 6 -10.65 4.37 0.05
CA ILE A 6 -9.52 5.27 -0.17
C ILE A 6 -9.85 6.62 0.46
N ASN A 7 -9.02 7.07 1.39
CA ASN A 7 -9.14 8.38 2.00
C ASN A 7 -7.94 9.23 1.58
N THR A 8 -8.20 10.34 0.90
CA THR A 8 -7.14 11.24 0.44
C THR A 8 -7.18 12.57 1.19
N ILE A 9 -6.05 13.28 1.19
CA ILE A 9 -5.97 14.62 1.76
C ILE A 9 -6.76 15.56 0.86
N ASN A 10 -7.67 16.34 1.47
CA ASN A 10 -8.48 17.35 0.76
C ASN A 10 -9.27 16.77 -0.41
N ASP A 11 -9.68 15.52 -0.32
CA ASP A 11 -10.48 14.84 -1.35
C ASP A 11 -9.87 14.97 -2.75
N ASP A 12 -8.56 14.84 -2.86
CA ASP A 12 -7.83 14.94 -4.13
C ASP A 12 -8.24 13.82 -5.08
N ILE A 13 -8.99 14.17 -6.11
CA ILE A 13 -9.55 13.18 -7.03
C ILE A 13 -8.48 12.53 -7.90
N VAL A 14 -7.39 13.23 -8.19
CA VAL A 14 -6.30 12.67 -9.00
C VAL A 14 -5.59 11.56 -8.22
N ILE A 15 -5.28 11.82 -6.96
CA ILE A 15 -4.68 10.81 -6.08
C ILE A 15 -5.64 9.63 -5.91
N TYR A 16 -6.92 9.91 -5.70
CA TYR A 16 -7.93 8.89 -5.56
C TYR A 16 -7.96 7.97 -6.78
N ASP A 17 -8.04 8.56 -7.98
CA ASP A 17 -8.13 7.78 -9.22
C ASP A 17 -6.90 6.92 -9.45
N GLU A 18 -5.71 7.43 -9.17
CA GLU A 18 -4.47 6.68 -9.31
C GLU A 18 -4.44 5.46 -8.39
N ILE A 19 -4.81 5.65 -7.13
CA ILE A 19 -4.85 4.56 -6.16
C ILE A 19 -5.94 3.56 -6.53
N ASP A 20 -7.12 4.05 -6.91
CA ASP A 20 -8.24 3.20 -7.30
C ASP A 20 -7.87 2.30 -8.47
N ASN A 21 -7.24 2.86 -9.50
CA ASN A 21 -6.85 2.10 -10.69
C ASN A 21 -5.83 1.01 -10.37
N ILE A 22 -4.80 1.32 -9.58
CA ILE A 22 -3.79 0.32 -9.25
C ILE A 22 -4.36 -0.75 -8.29
N CYS A 23 -5.25 -0.38 -7.39
CA CYS A 23 -5.90 -1.33 -6.50
C CYS A 23 -6.77 -2.31 -7.26
N LYS A 24 -7.57 -1.82 -8.21
CA LYS A 24 -8.40 -2.67 -9.07
C LYS A 24 -7.55 -3.68 -9.81
N PHE A 25 -6.49 -3.22 -10.43
CA PHE A 25 -5.59 -4.07 -11.20
C PHE A 25 -4.94 -5.13 -10.31
N ALA A 26 -4.41 -4.72 -9.16
CA ALA A 26 -3.71 -5.62 -8.25
C ALA A 26 -4.65 -6.70 -7.67
N CYS A 27 -5.84 -6.30 -7.23
CA CYS A 27 -6.80 -7.24 -6.67
C CYS A 27 -7.21 -8.29 -7.70
N LYS A 28 -7.39 -7.88 -8.94
CA LYS A 28 -7.72 -8.80 -10.02
C LYS A 28 -6.57 -9.75 -10.33
N LYS A 29 -5.35 -9.22 -10.45
CA LYS A 29 -4.16 -10.02 -10.73
C LYS A 29 -3.88 -11.04 -9.64
N LEU A 30 -4.09 -10.65 -8.39
CA LEU A 30 -3.85 -11.52 -7.23
C LEU A 30 -5.03 -12.43 -6.90
N ASN A 31 -6.10 -12.37 -7.69
CA ASN A 31 -7.32 -13.17 -7.51
C ASN A 31 -7.91 -13.04 -6.10
N LEU A 32 -7.97 -11.82 -5.59
CA LEU A 32 -8.55 -11.56 -4.29
C LEU A 32 -10.07 -11.54 -4.38
N GLU A 33 -10.71 -12.33 -3.52
CA GLU A 33 -12.17 -12.38 -3.45
C GLU A 33 -12.66 -11.46 -2.34
N ASN A 34 -13.46 -10.47 -2.69
CA ASN A 34 -14.09 -9.55 -1.74
C ASN A 34 -13.12 -8.99 -0.69
N PRO A 35 -11.98 -8.43 -1.11
CA PRO A 35 -11.04 -7.88 -0.14
C PRO A 35 -11.56 -6.57 0.44
N ILE A 36 -11.43 -6.39 1.75
CA ILE A 36 -11.72 -5.12 2.40
C ILE A 36 -10.44 -4.58 3.02
N PHE A 37 -10.05 -3.39 2.62
CA PHE A 37 -8.92 -2.70 3.19
C PHE A 37 -9.07 -1.19 2.99
N ASN A 38 -8.33 -0.42 3.77
CA ASN A 38 -8.35 1.03 3.66
C ASN A 38 -6.98 1.53 3.19
N VAL A 39 -6.99 2.50 2.28
CA VAL A 39 -5.79 3.24 1.90
C VAL A 39 -5.98 4.67 2.36
N ILE A 40 -5.15 5.13 3.28
CA ILE A 40 -5.29 6.43 3.93
C ILE A 40 -4.08 7.28 3.60
N ILE A 41 -4.31 8.40 2.91
CA ILE A 41 -3.25 9.33 2.54
C ILE A 41 -3.13 10.39 3.62
N VAL A 42 -1.93 10.55 4.15
CA VAL A 42 -1.64 11.48 5.24
C VAL A 42 -0.41 12.33 4.89
N ASP A 43 -0.09 13.28 5.76
CA ASP A 43 1.14 14.08 5.63
C ASP A 43 2.27 13.47 6.48
N ASN A 44 3.46 14.07 6.39
CA ASN A 44 4.63 13.59 7.12
C ASN A 44 4.42 13.64 8.63
N LYS A 45 3.78 14.69 9.11
CA LYS A 45 3.54 14.85 10.55
C LYS A 45 2.65 13.72 11.08
N ARG A 46 1.58 13.41 10.35
CA ARG A 46 0.64 12.38 10.79
C ARG A 46 1.27 10.99 10.72
N ILE A 47 2.04 10.68 9.68
CA ILE A 47 2.66 9.36 9.59
C ILE A 47 3.75 9.18 10.65
N GLN A 48 4.42 10.27 11.04
CA GLN A 48 5.38 10.23 12.14
C GLN A 48 4.69 9.91 13.46
N GLU A 49 3.52 10.53 13.71
CA GLU A 49 2.72 10.25 14.90
C GLU A 49 2.31 8.77 14.97
N ILE A 50 1.84 8.24 13.84
CA ILE A 50 1.43 6.84 13.73
C ILE A 50 2.61 5.90 13.98
N ASN A 51 3.75 6.20 13.37
CA ASN A 51 4.96 5.41 13.51
C ASN A 51 5.45 5.38 14.96
N LYS A 52 5.39 6.52 15.64
CA LYS A 52 5.78 6.65 17.04
C LYS A 52 4.82 5.86 17.95
N GLU A 53 3.51 6.04 17.75
CA GLU A 53 2.49 5.42 18.61
C GLU A 53 2.44 3.90 18.46
N TYR A 54 2.50 3.40 17.24
CA TYR A 54 2.26 1.96 16.96
C TYR A 54 3.51 1.14 16.72
N ARG A 55 4.64 1.77 16.41
CA ARG A 55 5.89 1.06 16.11
C ARG A 55 7.07 1.53 16.95
N ASN A 56 6.86 2.46 17.86
CA ASN A 56 7.89 3.03 18.72
C ASN A 56 9.04 3.68 17.94
N LYS A 57 8.76 4.20 16.76
CA LYS A 57 9.75 4.88 15.92
C LYS A 57 9.30 6.33 15.71
N ASP A 58 9.97 7.28 16.36
CA ASP A 58 9.67 8.70 16.19
C ASP A 58 10.36 9.22 14.93
N ALA A 59 9.84 8.80 13.78
CA ALA A 59 10.43 9.13 12.48
C ALA A 59 9.37 9.13 11.40
N ILE A 60 9.62 9.95 10.38
CA ILE A 60 8.80 9.98 9.15
C ILE A 60 9.13 8.73 8.35
N THR A 61 8.12 8.13 7.73
CA THR A 61 8.30 7.03 6.80
C THR A 61 7.38 7.25 5.59
N ASP A 62 7.49 6.41 4.59
CA ASP A 62 6.67 6.51 3.37
C ASP A 62 5.34 5.77 3.49
N VAL A 63 5.35 4.56 4.02
CA VAL A 63 4.16 3.72 4.11
C VAL A 63 4.19 2.89 5.39
N ILE A 64 3.03 2.72 6.01
CA ILE A 64 2.84 1.85 7.16
C ILE A 64 1.62 0.98 6.89
N SER A 65 1.77 -0.33 7.06
CA SER A 65 0.69 -1.28 6.86
C SER A 65 0.32 -1.97 8.17
N PHE A 66 -0.97 -2.08 8.45
CA PHE A 66 -1.49 -2.82 9.59
C PHE A 66 -2.35 -3.97 9.06
N ALA A 67 -1.82 -5.18 9.13
CA ALA A 67 -2.52 -6.36 8.66
C ALA A 67 -3.48 -6.90 9.71
N PHE A 68 -4.74 -7.11 9.32
CA PHE A 68 -5.76 -7.69 10.21
C PHE A 68 -5.79 -9.20 10.11
N GLU A 69 -5.41 -9.75 8.96
CA GLU A 69 -5.31 -11.20 8.77
C GLU A 69 -3.93 -11.67 9.21
N GLU A 70 -3.74 -11.90 10.48
CA GLU A 70 -2.45 -12.40 10.93
C GLU A 70 -2.37 -13.92 10.74
N SER A 71 -2.85 -14.70 11.68
CA SER A 71 -2.70 -16.15 11.59
C SER A 71 -4.00 -16.90 11.32
N ASP A 72 -5.13 -16.27 11.52
CA ASP A 72 -6.41 -16.97 11.53
C ASP A 72 -7.28 -16.81 10.29
N ASN A 73 -6.83 -16.07 9.28
CA ASN A 73 -7.58 -15.87 8.03
C ASN A 73 -9.09 -15.70 8.27
N ILE A 74 -9.43 -14.72 9.10
CA ILE A 74 -10.83 -14.51 9.50
C ILE A 74 -11.64 -14.06 8.28
N LYS A 75 -12.55 -14.92 7.83
CA LYS A 75 -13.47 -14.61 6.74
C LYS A 75 -14.88 -14.65 7.27
N TYR A 76 -15.62 -13.57 7.05
CA TYR A 76 -17.03 -13.50 7.39
C TYR A 76 -17.82 -13.40 6.09
N ASP A 77 -18.65 -14.42 5.82
CA ASP A 77 -19.49 -14.46 4.61
C ASP A 77 -18.70 -14.25 3.30
N GLY A 78 -17.49 -14.83 3.23
CA GLY A 78 -16.65 -14.71 2.05
C GLY A 78 -15.87 -13.39 1.97
N ILE A 79 -15.98 -12.53 2.96
CA ILE A 79 -15.29 -11.23 3.00
C ILE A 79 -13.96 -11.38 3.71
N ARG A 80 -12.91 -10.81 3.12
CA ARG A 80 -11.56 -10.80 3.70
C ARG A 80 -11.22 -9.42 4.23
N PHE A 81 -11.01 -9.29 5.54
CA PHE A 81 -10.56 -8.05 6.15
C PHE A 81 -9.04 -8.05 6.16
N LEU A 82 -8.43 -7.32 5.23
CA LEU A 82 -6.98 -7.31 5.06
C LEU A 82 -6.27 -6.35 6.02
N GLY A 83 -6.77 -5.13 6.14
CA GLY A 83 -6.14 -4.16 7.04
C GLY A 83 -6.16 -2.75 6.51
N GLU A 84 -5.15 -1.97 6.93
CA GLU A 84 -5.02 -0.56 6.58
C GLU A 84 -3.63 -0.22 6.09
N ILE A 85 -3.57 0.65 5.08
CA ILE A 85 -2.33 1.15 4.50
C ILE A 85 -2.30 2.66 4.65
N TYR A 86 -1.31 3.20 5.36
CA TYR A 86 -1.10 4.64 5.50
C TYR A 86 0.07 5.05 4.63
N ILE A 87 -0.13 6.05 3.78
CA ILE A 87 0.90 6.56 2.87
C ILE A 87 1.09 8.05 3.11
N SER A 88 2.33 8.49 3.33
CA SER A 88 2.64 9.91 3.37
C SER A 88 2.81 10.42 1.95
N TYR A 89 1.90 11.30 1.51
CA TYR A 89 1.98 11.89 0.17
C TYR A 89 3.20 12.78 0.02
N GLU A 90 3.53 13.54 1.07
CA GLU A 90 4.73 14.38 1.06
C GLU A 90 6.01 13.55 0.88
N ARG A 91 6.13 12.44 1.60
CA ARG A 91 7.29 11.56 1.47
C ARG A 91 7.29 10.87 0.10
N CYS A 92 6.13 10.55 -0.42
CA CYS A 92 5.98 10.01 -1.77
C CYS A 92 6.56 10.96 -2.82
N ILE A 93 6.23 12.25 -2.72
CA ILE A 93 6.75 13.29 -3.63
C ILE A 93 8.27 13.39 -3.50
N GLU A 94 8.78 13.41 -2.27
CA GLU A 94 10.22 13.49 -2.02
C GLU A 94 10.96 12.30 -2.66
N GLN A 95 10.44 11.10 -2.45
CA GLN A 95 11.06 9.88 -3.01
C GLN A 95 10.97 9.84 -4.54
N ALA A 96 9.85 10.27 -5.12
CA ALA A 96 9.71 10.35 -6.57
C ALA A 96 10.81 11.26 -7.16
N ASN A 97 11.04 12.40 -6.53
CA ASN A 97 12.10 13.33 -6.96
C ASN A 97 13.49 12.74 -6.79
N GLU A 98 13.75 12.09 -5.64
CA GLU A 98 15.06 11.46 -5.37
C GLU A 98 15.40 10.38 -6.39
N TYR A 99 14.43 9.57 -6.78
CA TYR A 99 14.63 8.44 -7.67
C TYR A 99 14.42 8.77 -9.15
N GLY A 100 13.99 10.00 -9.46
CA GLY A 100 13.74 10.40 -10.83
C GLY A 100 12.51 9.76 -11.45
N HIS A 101 11.52 9.44 -10.63
CA HIS A 101 10.24 8.87 -11.06
C HIS A 101 9.13 9.92 -11.10
N SER A 102 8.03 9.56 -11.74
CA SER A 102 6.80 10.32 -11.58
C SER A 102 6.20 10.04 -10.19
N ILE A 103 5.40 10.98 -9.70
CA ILE A 103 4.68 10.81 -8.43
C ILE A 103 3.72 9.63 -8.54
N GLU A 104 3.06 9.47 -9.71
CA GLU A 104 2.15 8.35 -9.97
C GLU A 104 2.83 7.00 -9.78
N ARG A 105 4.05 6.86 -10.30
CA ARG A 105 4.81 5.63 -10.18
C ARG A 105 5.15 5.31 -8.74
N GLU A 106 5.61 6.31 -7.99
CA GLU A 106 5.95 6.10 -6.59
C GLU A 106 4.73 5.79 -5.76
N LEU A 107 3.62 6.50 -5.99
CA LEU A 107 2.36 6.26 -5.30
C LEU A 107 1.84 4.84 -5.55
N SER A 108 1.89 4.40 -6.81
CA SER A 108 1.49 3.03 -7.17
C SER A 108 2.39 1.99 -6.50
N TYR A 109 3.69 2.23 -6.48
CA TYR A 109 4.63 1.33 -5.81
C TYR A 109 4.32 1.22 -4.31
N LEU A 110 4.12 2.34 -3.63
CA LEU A 110 3.84 2.34 -2.19
C LEU A 110 2.51 1.64 -1.89
N THR A 111 1.51 1.82 -2.74
CA THR A 111 0.22 1.16 -2.58
C THR A 111 0.36 -0.35 -2.70
N ILE A 112 1.07 -0.83 -3.73
CA ILE A 112 1.30 -2.27 -3.94
C ILE A 112 2.15 -2.85 -2.82
N HIS A 113 3.20 -2.14 -2.41
CA HIS A 113 4.06 -2.57 -1.31
C HIS A 113 3.24 -2.77 -0.03
N GLY A 114 2.38 -1.80 0.29
CA GLY A 114 1.49 -1.91 1.46
C GLY A 114 0.51 -3.05 1.34
N LEU A 115 -0.10 -3.22 0.17
CA LEU A 115 -1.07 -4.31 -0.05
C LEU A 115 -0.41 -5.68 0.11
N LEU A 116 0.79 -5.86 -0.43
CA LEU A 116 1.51 -7.13 -0.29
C LEU A 116 1.83 -7.44 1.17
N HIS A 117 2.17 -6.42 1.97
CA HIS A 117 2.33 -6.61 3.41
C HIS A 117 1.04 -7.09 4.07
N LEU A 118 -0.11 -6.53 3.67
CA LEU A 118 -1.40 -6.99 4.20
C LEU A 118 -1.67 -8.45 3.88
N LEU A 119 -1.13 -8.93 2.76
CA LEU A 119 -1.30 -10.31 2.31
C LEU A 119 -0.25 -11.27 2.90
N GLY A 120 0.63 -10.76 3.77
CA GLY A 120 1.60 -11.58 4.46
C GLY A 120 3.00 -11.59 3.87
N TYR A 121 3.23 -10.91 2.76
CA TYR A 121 4.59 -10.76 2.24
C TYR A 121 5.40 -9.86 3.17
N ASP A 122 6.65 -10.15 3.34
CA ASP A 122 7.51 -9.43 4.25
C ASP A 122 8.92 -9.32 3.69
N HIS A 123 9.77 -8.56 4.38
CA HIS A 123 11.18 -8.40 4.00
C HIS A 123 12.10 -8.61 5.21
N MET A 124 11.79 -9.62 6.01
CA MET A 124 12.54 -9.94 7.23
C MET A 124 13.94 -10.48 6.93
N ASN A 125 14.09 -11.19 5.81
CA ASN A 125 15.38 -11.75 5.40
C ASN A 125 15.55 -11.53 3.88
N GLU A 126 16.72 -11.90 3.35
CA GLU A 126 17.03 -11.67 1.94
C GLU A 126 16.12 -12.44 0.99
N GLU A 127 15.72 -13.64 1.37
CA GLU A 127 14.82 -14.44 0.53
C GLU A 127 13.43 -13.85 0.49
N ASP A 128 12.90 -13.42 1.64
CA ASP A 128 11.60 -12.77 1.73
C ASP A 128 11.59 -11.45 0.93
N LYS A 129 12.66 -10.67 1.02
CA LYS A 129 12.82 -9.44 0.25
C LYS A 129 12.76 -9.72 -1.25
N LYS A 130 13.44 -10.77 -1.68
CA LYS A 130 13.49 -11.13 -3.09
C LYS A 130 12.10 -11.51 -3.61
N VAL A 131 11.39 -12.35 -2.89
CA VAL A 131 10.04 -12.79 -3.25
C VAL A 131 9.09 -11.61 -3.33
N MET A 132 9.12 -10.73 -2.34
CA MET A 132 8.27 -9.53 -2.31
C MET A 132 8.59 -8.60 -3.47
N ARG A 133 9.88 -8.35 -3.72
CA ARG A 133 10.31 -7.48 -4.82
C ARG A 133 9.87 -8.02 -6.17
N GLU A 134 10.03 -9.31 -6.41
CA GLU A 134 9.59 -9.95 -7.65
C GLU A 134 8.10 -9.78 -7.85
N LYS A 135 7.32 -9.91 -6.77
CA LYS A 135 5.87 -9.74 -6.83
C LYS A 135 5.50 -8.30 -7.14
N GLU A 136 6.16 -7.34 -6.50
CA GLU A 136 5.95 -5.91 -6.76
C GLU A 136 6.24 -5.58 -8.22
N GLU A 137 7.38 -6.00 -8.72
CA GLU A 137 7.80 -5.73 -10.10
C GLU A 137 6.85 -6.37 -11.11
N ASP A 138 6.42 -7.59 -10.84
CA ASP A 138 5.48 -8.31 -11.71
C ASP A 138 4.15 -7.53 -11.87
N ILE A 139 3.61 -7.07 -10.74
CA ILE A 139 2.36 -6.31 -10.75
C ILE A 139 2.55 -4.96 -11.47
N LEU A 140 3.59 -4.23 -11.11
CA LEU A 140 3.83 -2.89 -11.66
C LEU A 140 4.19 -2.94 -13.14
N ASN A 141 4.98 -3.90 -13.57
CA ASN A 141 5.36 -4.05 -14.98
C ASN A 141 4.15 -4.40 -15.84
N GLU A 142 3.28 -5.30 -15.37
CA GLU A 142 2.06 -5.62 -16.10
C GLU A 142 1.10 -4.45 -16.15
N TYR A 143 1.06 -3.66 -15.10
CA TYR A 143 0.23 -2.45 -15.07
C TYR A 143 0.76 -1.36 -16.01
N GLY A 144 2.04 -1.44 -16.36
CA GLY A 144 2.68 -0.48 -17.25
C GLY A 144 3.48 0.61 -16.53
N ILE A 145 3.74 0.41 -15.24
CA ILE A 145 4.52 1.33 -14.43
C ILE A 145 5.66 0.53 -13.78
N SER A 146 6.90 0.86 -14.09
CA SER A 146 8.05 0.24 -13.43
C SER A 146 8.75 1.27 -12.54
N ARG A 147 9.26 0.83 -11.43
CA ARG A 147 9.98 1.69 -10.52
C ARG A 147 11.44 1.92 -10.93
#